data_fcd16ce48e9c435bcb97e9fa7ff35492
#
_entry.id   fcd16ce48e9c435bcb97e9fa7ff35492
#
_cell.length_a   1.000
_cell.length_b   1.000
_cell.length_c   1.000
_cell.angle_alpha   90.00
_cell.angle_beta   90.00
_cell.angle_gamma   90.00
#
_symmetry.space_group_name_H-M   'P 1'
#
loop_
_entity.id
_entity.type
_entity.pdbx_description
1 polymer ?
#
loop_
_entity_poly.entity_id
_entity_poly.type
_entity_poly.pdbx_seq_one_letter_code
_entity_poly.pdbx_strand_id
1 'polypeptide(L)'
;MRVLGIETSCDETGIAIFDDQKGILSHQLYSQVKLHADYGGVVPELASRDHVRKTIPLIQAALKEAGLGKDDIDGIAYTAGPGLVGAILVGATIGRSLAMAWDKPAIAVHHMEGHLLAPMLEEKAPEFPFVALLVSGGHSMLVRVDGIGSYQLLGESIDDAAGEAFDKTAKLMGLDYPGGPLLSRLAEKGTTGRFTFPRPMTDRPGLDMSFSGLKTFAANTIAANGDDEQTRADIARAFEDAVVDTLAIKCRRALKETGLNRLVVAGGVSANRHLRAQLAELMESLKGEVFYPRTEYCTDNGAMIAYAGMQRLKAGVFEPLVV
;
A
#
# COMPACT_ATOMS: atom_id res chain seq x y z
N MET A 1 22.40 13.31 -5.66
CA MET A 1 22.06 12.90 -4.27
C MET A 1 21.47 11.50 -4.32
N ARG A 2 21.95 10.60 -3.43
CA ARG A 2 21.51 9.19 -3.41
C ARG A 2 21.05 8.79 -2.02
N VAL A 3 19.88 8.19 -1.92
CA VAL A 3 19.31 7.75 -0.66
C VAL A 3 19.08 6.24 -0.71
N LEU A 4 19.55 5.54 0.34
CA LEU A 4 19.24 4.15 0.60
C LEU A 4 17.92 4.10 1.38
N GLY A 5 16.90 3.42 0.86
CA GLY A 5 15.60 3.21 1.51
C GLY A 5 15.49 1.81 2.10
N ILE A 6 14.99 1.72 3.32
CA ILE A 6 14.78 0.48 4.09
C ILE A 6 13.30 0.40 4.50
N GLU A 7 12.57 -0.58 3.95
CA GLU A 7 11.19 -0.89 4.30
C GLU A 7 11.13 -2.24 5.02
N THR A 8 10.55 -2.24 6.22
CA THR A 8 10.37 -3.46 7.03
C THR A 8 9.10 -3.41 7.87
N SER A 9 8.07 -2.67 7.47
CA SER A 9 6.92 -2.39 8.34
C SER A 9 6.01 -3.60 8.61
N CYS A 10 6.01 -4.60 7.72
CA CYS A 10 5.12 -5.76 7.83
C CYS A 10 5.85 -7.07 7.46
N ASP A 11 5.56 -7.66 6.32
CA ASP A 11 6.09 -8.96 5.88
C ASP A 11 6.93 -8.88 4.59
N GLU A 12 7.19 -7.68 4.08
CA GLU A 12 8.17 -7.42 3.04
C GLU A 12 9.43 -6.75 3.60
N THR A 13 10.61 -7.26 3.18
CA THR A 13 11.88 -6.55 3.36
C THR A 13 12.25 -5.88 2.04
N GLY A 14 12.07 -4.57 1.96
CA GLY A 14 12.34 -3.78 0.76
C GLY A 14 13.58 -2.91 0.93
N ILE A 15 14.53 -3.00 -0.01
CA ILE A 15 15.73 -2.15 -0.06
C ILE A 15 15.82 -1.53 -1.44
N ALA A 16 16.05 -0.22 -1.52
CA ALA A 16 16.31 0.43 -2.79
C ALA A 16 17.30 1.58 -2.64
N ILE A 17 17.97 1.92 -3.74
CA ILE A 17 18.80 3.11 -3.84
C ILE A 17 18.18 4.01 -4.90
N PHE A 18 17.82 5.22 -4.48
CA PHE A 18 17.25 6.24 -5.35
C PHE A 18 18.24 7.39 -5.55
N ASP A 19 18.47 7.76 -6.82
CA ASP A 19 19.30 8.89 -7.24
C ASP A 19 18.41 10.00 -7.81
N ASP A 20 18.62 11.23 -7.39
CA ASP A 20 17.76 12.36 -7.76
C ASP A 20 17.83 12.77 -9.24
N GLN A 21 18.82 12.25 -9.99
CA GLN A 21 18.98 12.52 -11.44
C GLN A 21 18.63 11.28 -12.29
N LYS A 22 18.92 10.08 -11.76
CA LYS A 22 18.82 8.83 -12.51
C LYS A 22 17.63 7.97 -12.11
N GLY A 23 16.91 8.36 -11.05
CA GLY A 23 15.80 7.57 -10.51
C GLY A 23 16.29 6.36 -9.69
N ILE A 24 15.61 5.24 -9.77
CA ILE A 24 15.92 4.01 -9.03
C ILE A 24 17.16 3.36 -9.64
N LEU A 25 18.23 3.21 -8.85
CA LEU A 25 19.47 2.55 -9.25
C LEU A 25 19.47 1.06 -8.94
N SER A 26 18.78 0.65 -7.87
CA SER A 26 18.59 -0.74 -7.48
C SER A 26 17.32 -0.90 -6.65
N HIS A 27 16.68 -2.06 -6.77
CA HIS A 27 15.47 -2.39 -6.03
C HIS A 27 15.48 -3.87 -5.66
N GLN A 28 15.63 -4.16 -4.36
CA GLN A 28 15.62 -5.50 -3.81
C GLN A 28 14.38 -5.69 -2.95
N LEU A 29 13.62 -6.74 -3.20
CA LEU A 29 12.42 -7.07 -2.44
C LEU A 29 12.44 -8.55 -2.05
N TYR A 30 12.23 -8.82 -0.78
CA TYR A 30 12.03 -10.15 -0.25
C TYR A 30 10.70 -10.21 0.49
N SER A 31 9.79 -11.08 0.04
CA SER A 31 8.49 -11.28 0.68
C SER A 31 8.47 -12.52 1.56
N GLN A 32 7.90 -12.37 2.74
CA GLN A 32 7.73 -13.43 3.73
C GLN A 32 6.38 -14.17 3.57
N VAL A 33 5.61 -13.92 2.51
CA VAL A 33 4.29 -14.54 2.26
C VAL A 33 4.34 -16.06 2.44
N LYS A 34 5.38 -16.73 1.93
CA LYS A 34 5.54 -18.18 2.10
C LYS A 34 5.72 -18.61 3.56
N LEU A 35 6.44 -17.81 4.36
CA LEU A 35 6.64 -18.06 5.78
C LEU A 35 5.32 -17.95 6.56
N HIS A 36 4.47 -17.04 6.18
CA HIS A 36 3.23 -16.73 6.87
C HIS A 36 2.02 -17.54 6.36
N ALA A 37 2.12 -18.14 5.17
CA ALA A 37 1.03 -18.92 4.57
C ALA A 37 0.56 -20.07 5.46
N ASP A 38 1.47 -20.78 6.11
CA ASP A 38 1.16 -21.89 7.02
C ASP A 38 0.36 -21.45 8.26
N TYR A 39 0.41 -20.16 8.59
CA TYR A 39 -0.31 -19.57 9.74
C TYR A 39 -1.60 -18.87 9.32
N GLY A 40 -1.85 -18.76 8.00
CA GLY A 40 -3.02 -18.08 7.44
C GLY A 40 -3.05 -16.57 7.69
N GLY A 41 -1.87 -15.95 7.82
CA GLY A 41 -1.66 -14.51 8.02
C GLY A 41 -0.34 -14.20 8.72
N VAL A 42 0.02 -12.92 8.78
CA VAL A 42 1.31 -12.47 9.32
C VAL A 42 1.44 -12.76 10.81
N VAL A 43 2.57 -13.38 11.20
CA VAL A 43 2.97 -13.61 12.59
C VAL A 43 4.07 -12.60 12.95
N PRO A 44 3.80 -11.56 13.76
CA PRO A 44 4.70 -10.42 13.96
C PRO A 44 6.10 -10.79 14.45
N GLU A 45 6.24 -11.78 15.32
CA GLU A 45 7.55 -12.21 15.83
C GLU A 45 8.38 -12.90 14.74
N LEU A 46 7.77 -13.73 13.92
CA LEU A 46 8.45 -14.38 12.79
C LEU A 46 8.89 -13.34 11.77
N ALA A 47 8.02 -12.36 11.47
CA ALA A 47 8.36 -11.26 10.58
C ALA A 47 9.59 -10.50 11.06
N SER A 48 9.62 -10.11 12.33
CA SER A 48 10.75 -9.38 12.92
C SER A 48 12.06 -10.16 12.83
N ARG A 49 12.04 -11.46 13.15
CA ARG A 49 13.23 -12.33 13.09
C ARG A 49 13.76 -12.49 11.68
N ASP A 50 12.88 -12.55 10.70
CA ASP A 50 13.29 -12.72 9.31
C ASP A 50 13.85 -11.41 8.73
N HIS A 51 13.28 -10.24 9.10
CA HIS A 51 13.89 -8.95 8.77
C HIS A 51 15.33 -8.82 9.26
N VAL A 52 15.65 -9.27 10.48
CA VAL A 52 17.03 -9.28 11.00
C VAL A 52 17.96 -10.05 10.07
N ARG A 53 17.51 -11.19 9.52
CA ARG A 53 18.30 -12.03 8.64
C ARG A 53 18.46 -11.47 7.23
N LYS A 54 17.43 -10.75 6.72
CA LYS A 54 17.34 -10.35 5.32
C LYS A 54 17.84 -8.95 5.02
N THR A 55 17.70 -8.00 5.94
CA THR A 55 17.95 -6.58 5.67
C THR A 55 19.40 -6.33 5.22
N ILE A 56 20.39 -6.78 5.96
CA ILE A 56 21.80 -6.53 5.61
C ILE A 56 22.20 -7.21 4.29
N PRO A 57 21.90 -8.52 4.04
CA PRO A 57 22.15 -9.13 2.74
C PRO A 57 21.52 -8.39 1.55
N LEU A 58 20.28 -7.89 1.71
CA LEU A 58 19.60 -7.14 0.65
C LEU A 58 20.24 -5.75 0.44
N ILE A 59 20.71 -5.07 1.49
CA ILE A 59 21.47 -3.81 1.37
C ILE A 59 22.76 -4.06 0.57
N GLN A 60 23.51 -5.13 0.87
CA GLN A 60 24.71 -5.50 0.15
C GLN A 60 24.42 -5.82 -1.33
N ALA A 61 23.32 -6.53 -1.60
CA ALA A 61 22.87 -6.81 -2.95
C ALA A 61 22.50 -5.53 -3.72
N ALA A 62 21.78 -4.60 -3.08
CA ALA A 62 21.40 -3.33 -3.68
C ALA A 62 22.61 -2.45 -4.03
N LEU A 63 23.58 -2.33 -3.12
CA LEU A 63 24.82 -1.59 -3.39
C LEU A 63 25.62 -2.22 -4.54
N LYS A 64 25.74 -3.55 -4.54
CA LYS A 64 26.43 -4.28 -5.61
C LYS A 64 25.76 -4.11 -6.97
N GLU A 65 24.44 -4.22 -7.04
CA GLU A 65 23.66 -4.03 -8.26
C GLU A 65 23.84 -2.60 -8.82
N ALA A 66 23.78 -1.60 -7.94
CA ALA A 66 24.00 -0.20 -8.32
C ALA A 66 25.47 0.14 -8.64
N GLY A 67 26.43 -0.74 -8.35
CA GLY A 67 27.85 -0.49 -8.51
C GLY A 67 28.37 0.60 -7.56
N LEU A 68 27.78 0.71 -6.35
CA LEU A 68 28.04 1.77 -5.39
C LEU A 68 28.67 1.23 -4.10
N GLY A 69 29.42 2.09 -3.40
CA GLY A 69 29.91 1.87 -2.05
C GLY A 69 29.17 2.76 -1.03
N LYS A 70 29.52 2.59 0.24
CA LYS A 70 28.95 3.38 1.35
C LYS A 70 29.17 4.89 1.19
N ASP A 71 30.30 5.28 0.58
CA ASP A 71 30.68 6.67 0.40
C ASP A 71 29.86 7.38 -0.69
N ASP A 72 29.21 6.61 -1.57
CA ASP A 72 28.33 7.10 -2.63
C ASP A 72 26.90 7.40 -2.15
N ILE A 73 26.55 7.04 -0.91
CA ILE A 73 25.23 7.26 -0.32
C ILE A 73 25.24 8.55 0.48
N ASP A 74 24.26 9.41 0.28
CA ASP A 74 24.13 10.73 0.94
C ASP A 74 23.18 10.69 2.15
N GLY A 75 22.32 9.69 2.26
CA GLY A 75 21.40 9.52 3.39
C GLY A 75 20.76 8.14 3.43
N ILE A 76 20.28 7.75 4.62
CA ILE A 76 19.61 6.48 4.84
C ILE A 76 18.20 6.74 5.36
N ALA A 77 17.21 6.40 4.54
CA ALA A 77 15.80 6.46 4.88
C ALA A 77 15.30 5.10 5.38
N TYR A 78 14.47 5.12 6.40
CA TYR A 78 13.87 3.90 6.95
C TYR A 78 12.43 4.17 7.36
N THR A 79 11.59 3.14 7.29
CA THR A 79 10.22 3.22 7.76
C THR A 79 10.18 3.31 9.28
N ALA A 80 9.62 4.41 9.80
CA ALA A 80 9.52 4.68 11.24
C ALA A 80 8.14 4.31 11.82
N GLY A 81 7.15 4.04 10.97
CA GLY A 81 5.77 3.69 11.31
C GLY A 81 4.77 4.21 10.28
N PRO A 82 3.51 3.77 10.37
CA PRO A 82 3.00 2.66 11.19
C PRO A 82 3.41 1.29 10.65
N GLY A 83 3.21 0.24 11.48
CA GLY A 83 3.46 -1.15 11.12
C GLY A 83 3.68 -2.03 12.35
N LEU A 84 4.16 -3.24 12.16
CA LEU A 84 4.47 -4.17 13.23
C LEU A 84 5.68 -3.68 14.02
N VAL A 85 5.51 -3.41 15.32
CA VAL A 85 6.50 -2.75 16.16
C VAL A 85 7.89 -3.41 16.10
N GLY A 86 7.96 -4.74 16.16
CA GLY A 86 9.22 -5.47 16.10
C GLY A 86 9.89 -5.39 14.73
N ALA A 87 9.12 -5.42 13.66
CA ALA A 87 9.59 -5.28 12.28
C ALA A 87 10.15 -3.87 12.01
N ILE A 88 9.40 -2.83 12.42
CA ILE A 88 9.86 -1.43 12.36
C ILE A 88 11.15 -1.23 13.15
N LEU A 89 11.24 -1.76 14.38
CA LEU A 89 12.44 -1.65 15.20
C LEU A 89 13.67 -2.22 14.49
N VAL A 90 13.54 -3.31 13.76
CA VAL A 90 14.67 -3.89 13.00
C VAL A 90 15.16 -2.94 11.93
N GLY A 91 14.27 -2.45 11.06
CA GLY A 91 14.63 -1.52 9.98
C GLY A 91 15.20 -0.20 10.51
N ALA A 92 14.55 0.38 11.52
CA ALA A 92 14.99 1.63 12.15
C ALA A 92 16.35 1.47 12.83
N THR A 93 16.58 0.39 13.58
CA THR A 93 17.86 0.14 14.23
C THR A 93 18.98 -0.05 13.21
N ILE A 94 18.77 -0.86 12.17
CA ILE A 94 19.77 -1.08 11.12
C ILE A 94 20.01 0.22 10.37
N GLY A 95 18.97 0.95 9.95
CA GLY A 95 19.10 2.21 9.22
C GLY A 95 19.89 3.27 10.00
N ARG A 96 19.55 3.47 11.27
CA ARG A 96 20.26 4.43 12.15
C ARG A 96 21.69 4.00 12.44
N SER A 97 21.93 2.69 12.67
CA SER A 97 23.28 2.18 12.90
C SER A 97 24.17 2.35 11.67
N LEU A 98 23.66 2.12 10.47
CA LEU A 98 24.39 2.35 9.22
C LEU A 98 24.64 3.86 9.00
N ALA A 99 23.64 4.71 9.24
CA ALA A 99 23.78 6.15 9.14
C ALA A 99 24.89 6.66 10.06
N MET A 100 24.92 6.20 11.31
CA MET A 100 25.99 6.52 12.27
C MET A 100 27.35 6.00 11.80
N ALA A 101 27.42 4.75 11.35
CA ALA A 101 28.70 4.13 10.94
C ALA A 101 29.27 4.72 9.63
N TRP A 102 28.41 5.26 8.77
CA TRP A 102 28.80 5.88 7.49
C TRP A 102 28.90 7.40 7.55
N ASP A 103 28.64 8.00 8.71
CA ASP A 103 28.56 9.46 8.91
C ASP A 103 27.58 10.11 7.91
N LYS A 104 26.38 9.59 7.85
CA LYS A 104 25.30 10.07 6.96
C LYS A 104 24.04 10.38 7.78
N PRO A 105 23.16 11.30 7.29
CA PRO A 105 21.88 11.56 7.94
C PRO A 105 20.96 10.33 7.91
N ALA A 106 20.26 10.11 9.02
CA ALA A 106 19.17 9.16 9.13
C ALA A 106 17.83 9.88 8.91
N ILE A 107 16.96 9.32 8.07
CA ILE A 107 15.68 9.94 7.70
C ILE A 107 14.55 9.00 8.06
N ALA A 108 13.77 9.35 9.09
CA ALA A 108 12.55 8.64 9.43
C ALA A 108 11.45 8.97 8.43
N VAL A 109 10.88 7.94 7.80
CA VAL A 109 9.80 8.08 6.82
C VAL A 109 8.54 7.44 7.36
N HIS A 110 7.42 8.13 7.24
CA HIS A 110 6.11 7.56 7.53
C HIS A 110 5.71 6.61 6.41
N HIS A 111 5.40 5.36 6.75
CA HIS A 111 5.07 4.30 5.77
C HIS A 111 4.00 4.74 4.76
N MET A 112 2.94 5.37 5.25
CA MET A 112 1.84 5.85 4.39
C MET A 112 2.29 6.98 3.45
N GLU A 113 3.24 7.83 3.87
CA GLU A 113 3.83 8.85 2.98
C GLU A 113 4.60 8.18 1.83
N GLY A 114 5.31 7.09 2.11
CA GLY A 114 5.94 6.28 1.06
C GLY A 114 4.93 5.86 0.00
N HIS A 115 3.81 5.27 0.41
CA HIS A 115 2.75 4.87 -0.52
C HIS A 115 2.11 6.06 -1.26
N LEU A 116 1.82 7.17 -0.56
CA LEU A 116 1.24 8.37 -1.19
C LEU A 116 2.14 8.94 -2.30
N LEU A 117 3.45 8.83 -2.12
CA LEU A 117 4.45 9.34 -3.05
C LEU A 117 4.95 8.29 -4.07
N ALA A 118 4.55 7.01 -3.94
CA ALA A 118 4.98 5.96 -4.88
C ALA A 118 4.68 6.28 -6.36
N PRO A 119 3.55 6.90 -6.74
CA PRO A 119 3.30 7.31 -8.12
C PRO A 119 4.24 8.39 -8.65
N MET A 120 4.99 9.08 -7.78
CA MET A 120 6.04 10.01 -8.17
C MET A 120 7.29 9.32 -8.75
N LEU A 121 7.38 8.00 -8.62
CA LEU A 121 8.44 7.17 -9.22
C LEU A 121 8.19 6.88 -10.70
N GLU A 122 7.00 7.21 -11.21
CA GLU A 122 6.63 6.97 -12.61
C GLU A 122 7.07 8.12 -13.52
N GLU A 123 7.24 7.82 -14.82
CA GLU A 123 7.59 8.83 -15.82
C GLU A 123 6.53 9.95 -15.90
N LYS A 124 5.26 9.57 -15.80
CA LYS A 124 4.13 10.51 -15.69
C LYS A 124 3.73 10.62 -14.23
N ALA A 125 4.42 11.44 -13.47
CA ALA A 125 4.11 11.73 -12.08
C ALA A 125 2.91 12.71 -11.96
N PRO A 126 2.06 12.57 -10.92
CA PRO A 126 1.01 13.54 -10.64
C PRO A 126 1.61 14.88 -10.15
N GLU A 127 1.00 15.99 -10.54
CA GLU A 127 1.31 17.30 -9.95
C GLU A 127 0.45 17.55 -8.72
N PHE A 128 1.01 18.24 -7.71
CA PHE A 128 0.24 18.71 -6.55
C PHE A 128 -0.68 19.89 -6.92
N PRO A 129 -1.81 20.07 -6.23
CA PRO A 129 -2.41 19.15 -5.28
C PRO A 129 -3.21 18.03 -5.96
N PHE A 130 -3.42 16.92 -5.23
CA PHE A 130 -4.27 15.82 -5.66
C PHE A 130 -5.01 15.16 -4.48
N VAL A 131 -6.06 14.39 -4.80
CA VAL A 131 -6.68 13.45 -3.84
C VAL A 131 -5.98 12.10 -3.99
N ALA A 132 -5.59 11.50 -2.87
CA ALA A 132 -5.05 10.14 -2.85
C ALA A 132 -6.05 9.18 -2.21
N LEU A 133 -6.32 8.06 -2.87
CA LEU A 133 -6.93 6.86 -2.30
C LEU A 133 -5.82 5.89 -1.94
N LEU A 134 -5.59 5.71 -0.66
CA LEU A 134 -4.67 4.72 -0.14
C LEU A 134 -5.42 3.49 0.32
N VAL A 135 -5.19 2.35 -0.33
CA VAL A 135 -5.91 1.09 -0.06
C VAL A 135 -4.94 -0.09 -0.01
N SER A 136 -4.75 -0.62 1.19
CA SER A 136 -3.84 -1.75 1.46
C SER A 136 -4.51 -2.81 2.34
N GLY A 137 -3.75 -3.81 2.76
CA GLY A 137 -4.19 -4.80 3.74
C GLY A 137 -4.55 -4.20 5.10
N GLY A 138 -3.86 -3.14 5.52
CA GLY A 138 -4.06 -2.53 6.83
C GLY A 138 -4.75 -1.17 6.82
N HIS A 139 -4.84 -0.48 5.67
CA HIS A 139 -5.34 0.89 5.61
C HIS A 139 -6.28 1.11 4.42
N SER A 140 -7.31 1.92 4.64
CA SER A 140 -8.18 2.45 3.58
C SER A 140 -8.53 3.88 3.93
N MET A 141 -7.95 4.85 3.20
CA MET A 141 -8.13 6.26 3.50
C MET A 141 -8.10 7.14 2.25
N LEU A 142 -8.75 8.28 2.34
CA LEU A 142 -8.72 9.36 1.39
C LEU A 142 -7.93 10.52 1.99
N VAL A 143 -6.94 11.01 1.26
CA VAL A 143 -6.03 12.06 1.72
C VAL A 143 -5.94 13.15 0.64
N ARG A 144 -6.07 14.41 1.03
CA ARG A 144 -5.66 15.54 0.20
C ARG A 144 -4.17 15.75 0.38
N VAL A 145 -3.46 15.83 -0.73
CA VAL A 145 -2.01 16.02 -0.76
C VAL A 145 -1.74 17.35 -1.46
N ASP A 146 -1.36 18.36 -0.68
CA ASP A 146 -1.04 19.70 -1.22
C ASP A 146 0.43 19.84 -1.60
N GLY A 147 1.28 18.96 -1.08
CA GLY A 147 2.71 18.89 -1.33
C GLY A 147 3.36 17.87 -0.40
N ILE A 148 4.67 17.67 -0.53
CA ILE A 148 5.43 16.77 0.34
C ILE A 148 5.40 17.31 1.77
N GLY A 149 4.99 16.47 2.72
CA GLY A 149 4.80 16.85 4.12
C GLY A 149 3.51 17.61 4.41
N SER A 150 2.65 17.88 3.40
CA SER A 150 1.39 18.59 3.57
C SER A 150 0.20 17.69 3.19
N TYR A 151 -0.32 17.00 4.20
CA TYR A 151 -1.36 15.98 4.07
C TYR A 151 -2.57 16.30 4.93
N GLN A 152 -3.76 16.17 4.36
CA GLN A 152 -5.03 16.30 5.08
C GLN A 152 -5.84 15.01 4.92
N LEU A 153 -6.10 14.32 6.01
CA LEU A 153 -7.02 13.19 6.02
C LEU A 153 -8.43 13.71 5.73
N LEU A 154 -9.07 13.15 4.71
CA LEU A 154 -10.44 13.48 4.31
C LEU A 154 -11.47 12.48 4.86
N GLY A 155 -11.09 11.21 4.95
CA GLY A 155 -11.88 10.13 5.51
C GLY A 155 -11.12 8.82 5.48
N GLU A 156 -11.53 7.87 6.30
CA GLU A 156 -10.87 6.56 6.43
C GLU A 156 -11.87 5.44 6.73
N SER A 157 -11.43 4.20 6.69
CA SER A 157 -12.25 3.10 7.19
C SER A 157 -12.32 3.13 8.71
N ILE A 158 -13.53 3.07 9.25
CA ILE A 158 -13.80 3.06 10.69
C ILE A 158 -13.69 1.67 11.32
N ASP A 159 -13.47 0.65 10.50
CA ASP A 159 -13.36 -0.75 10.91
C ASP A 159 -12.29 -1.47 10.07
N ASP A 160 -12.62 -2.56 9.36
CA ASP A 160 -11.65 -3.28 8.52
C ASP A 160 -11.16 -2.40 7.35
N ALA A 161 -9.89 -2.52 6.99
CA ALA A 161 -9.41 -2.03 5.71
C ALA A 161 -10.01 -2.84 4.54
N ALA A 162 -10.06 -2.25 3.35
CA ALA A 162 -10.59 -2.94 2.18
C ALA A 162 -9.82 -4.23 1.88
N GLY A 163 -8.48 -4.20 1.93
CA GLY A 163 -7.65 -5.40 1.71
C GLY A 163 -7.86 -6.45 2.78
N GLU A 164 -8.00 -6.06 4.04
CA GLU A 164 -8.34 -6.97 5.15
C GLU A 164 -9.70 -7.64 4.94
N ALA A 165 -10.69 -6.87 4.44
CA ALA A 165 -12.02 -7.43 4.12
C ALA A 165 -11.93 -8.45 2.97
N PHE A 166 -11.09 -8.22 1.96
CA PHE A 166 -10.78 -9.20 0.90
C PHE A 166 -10.17 -10.47 1.48
N ASP A 167 -9.12 -10.37 2.29
CA ASP A 167 -8.42 -11.52 2.87
C ASP A 167 -9.32 -12.33 3.83
N LYS A 168 -10.10 -11.65 4.67
CA LYS A 168 -11.05 -12.29 5.58
C LYS A 168 -12.16 -13.03 4.81
N THR A 169 -12.65 -12.44 3.71
CA THR A 169 -13.69 -13.06 2.88
C THR A 169 -13.12 -14.21 2.06
N ALA A 170 -11.92 -14.09 1.53
CA ALA A 170 -11.21 -15.16 0.85
C ALA A 170 -11.00 -16.37 1.77
N LYS A 171 -10.53 -16.14 3.00
CA LYS A 171 -10.37 -17.18 4.02
C LYS A 171 -11.69 -17.88 4.35
N LEU A 172 -12.78 -17.12 4.45
CA LEU A 172 -14.15 -17.69 4.63
C LEU A 172 -14.52 -18.62 3.50
N MET A 173 -14.11 -18.32 2.27
CA MET A 173 -14.33 -19.15 1.07
C MET A 173 -13.29 -20.26 0.92
N GLY A 174 -12.41 -20.50 1.89
CA GLY A 174 -11.39 -21.54 1.82
C GLY A 174 -10.28 -21.26 0.79
N LEU A 175 -10.04 -19.99 0.46
CA LEU A 175 -8.93 -19.58 -0.40
C LEU A 175 -7.68 -19.35 0.46
N ASP A 176 -6.51 -19.62 -0.15
CA ASP A 176 -5.20 -19.46 0.50
C ASP A 176 -4.84 -17.99 0.74
N TYR A 177 -3.78 -17.76 1.52
CA TYR A 177 -3.19 -16.45 1.76
C TYR A 177 -2.06 -16.15 0.74
N PRO A 178 -1.94 -14.91 0.20
CA PRO A 178 -2.84 -13.76 0.37
C PRO A 178 -4.15 -13.93 -0.40
N GLY A 179 -5.28 -13.67 0.28
CA GLY A 179 -6.60 -13.99 -0.22
C GLY A 179 -7.14 -13.01 -1.26
N GLY A 180 -6.79 -11.71 -1.17
CA GLY A 180 -7.33 -10.68 -2.06
C GLY A 180 -7.17 -10.99 -3.54
N PRO A 181 -5.96 -11.29 -4.06
CA PRO A 181 -5.76 -11.65 -5.47
C PRO A 181 -6.50 -12.93 -5.88
N LEU A 182 -6.67 -13.89 -4.96
CA LEU A 182 -7.39 -15.14 -5.23
C LEU A 182 -8.89 -14.90 -5.34
N LEU A 183 -9.45 -14.10 -4.44
CA LEU A 183 -10.85 -13.72 -4.46
C LEU A 183 -11.18 -12.92 -5.72
N SER A 184 -10.35 -11.97 -6.13
CA SER A 184 -10.54 -11.20 -7.37
C SER A 184 -10.52 -12.11 -8.62
N ARG A 185 -9.62 -13.08 -8.68
CA ARG A 185 -9.62 -14.09 -9.78
C ARG A 185 -10.89 -14.97 -9.77
N LEU A 186 -11.40 -15.31 -8.59
CA LEU A 186 -12.65 -16.03 -8.48
C LEU A 186 -13.83 -15.16 -8.94
N ALA A 187 -13.84 -13.88 -8.58
CA ALA A 187 -14.84 -12.90 -8.99
C ALA A 187 -14.91 -12.71 -10.52
N GLU A 188 -13.78 -12.83 -11.23
CA GLU A 188 -13.77 -12.77 -12.71
C GLU A 188 -14.65 -13.85 -13.37
N LYS A 189 -14.87 -14.99 -12.69
CA LYS A 189 -15.76 -16.07 -13.16
C LYS A 189 -17.22 -15.89 -12.74
N GLY A 190 -17.49 -14.91 -11.89
CA GLY A 190 -18.82 -14.68 -11.32
C GLY A 190 -19.76 -13.92 -12.25
N THR A 191 -21.04 -14.22 -12.13
CA THR A 191 -22.11 -13.54 -12.85
C THR A 191 -22.51 -12.26 -12.11
N THR A 192 -22.38 -11.12 -12.78
CA THR A 192 -22.79 -9.82 -12.24
C THR A 192 -24.29 -9.78 -11.96
N GLY A 193 -24.69 -9.27 -10.81
CA GLY A 193 -26.08 -9.01 -10.46
C GLY A 193 -26.87 -10.24 -9.91
N ARG A 194 -26.26 -11.43 -9.80
CA ARG A 194 -26.90 -12.57 -9.13
C ARG A 194 -27.14 -12.30 -7.65
N PHE A 195 -26.16 -11.68 -6.99
CA PHE A 195 -26.27 -11.23 -5.60
C PHE A 195 -26.05 -9.72 -5.50
N THR A 196 -26.75 -9.07 -4.57
CA THR A 196 -26.59 -7.64 -4.31
C THR A 196 -26.08 -7.46 -2.88
N PHE A 197 -24.82 -7.03 -2.76
CA PHE A 197 -24.22 -6.71 -1.48
C PHE A 197 -24.48 -5.25 -1.11
N PRO A 198 -24.52 -4.90 0.17
CA PRO A 198 -24.63 -3.50 0.59
C PRO A 198 -23.38 -2.71 0.19
N ARG A 199 -23.54 -1.37 0.02
CA ARG A 199 -22.44 -0.40 -0.10
C ARG A 199 -22.42 0.41 1.17
N PRO A 200 -21.67 -0.03 2.22
CA PRO A 200 -21.76 0.59 3.53
C PRO A 200 -21.39 2.08 3.50
N MET A 201 -22.07 2.87 4.33
CA MET A 201 -21.84 4.32 4.49
C MET A 201 -21.94 5.19 3.21
N THR A 202 -22.45 4.66 2.11
CA THR A 202 -22.66 5.44 0.88
C THR A 202 -23.99 6.19 0.86
N ASP A 203 -24.94 5.81 1.72
CA ASP A 203 -26.25 6.41 1.92
C ASP A 203 -26.26 7.69 2.80
N ARG A 204 -25.12 7.99 3.43
CA ARG A 204 -24.93 9.13 4.34
C ARG A 204 -23.83 10.05 3.86
N PRO A 205 -23.79 11.32 4.31
CA PRO A 205 -22.71 12.25 3.99
C PRO A 205 -21.38 11.82 4.61
N GLY A 206 -20.29 12.45 4.15
CA GLY A 206 -18.93 12.22 4.62
C GLY A 206 -18.18 11.17 3.82
N LEU A 207 -16.89 11.06 4.13
CA LEU A 207 -15.92 10.30 3.36
C LEU A 207 -15.44 9.02 4.06
N ASP A 208 -15.85 8.80 5.31
CA ASP A 208 -15.52 7.56 6.02
C ASP A 208 -16.16 6.34 5.36
N MET A 209 -15.50 5.22 5.52
CA MET A 209 -15.83 3.93 4.90
C MET A 209 -16.00 2.84 5.96
N SER A 210 -16.61 1.72 5.59
CA SER A 210 -16.73 0.53 6.44
C SER A 210 -16.78 -0.71 5.55
N PHE A 211 -16.07 -1.76 5.93
CA PHE A 211 -15.98 -3.00 5.15
C PHE A 211 -16.22 -4.27 5.99
N SER A 212 -16.18 -4.21 7.34
CA SER A 212 -16.28 -5.39 8.20
C SER A 212 -17.59 -6.16 8.03
N GLY A 213 -18.69 -5.45 7.75
CA GLY A 213 -20.01 -6.05 7.53
C GLY A 213 -20.11 -6.90 6.26
N LEU A 214 -19.28 -6.64 5.24
CA LEU A 214 -19.33 -7.37 3.96
C LEU A 214 -18.91 -8.83 4.12
N LYS A 215 -17.94 -9.14 4.97
CA LYS A 215 -17.56 -10.52 5.30
C LYS A 215 -18.75 -11.30 5.89
N THR A 216 -19.46 -10.71 6.84
CA THR A 216 -20.64 -11.35 7.46
C THR A 216 -21.75 -11.55 6.44
N PHE A 217 -21.95 -10.58 5.56
CA PHE A 217 -22.93 -10.70 4.48
C PHE A 217 -22.56 -11.83 3.52
N ALA A 218 -21.29 -11.98 3.15
CA ALA A 218 -20.79 -13.09 2.34
C ALA A 218 -21.04 -14.44 3.01
N ALA A 219 -20.73 -14.57 4.32
CA ALA A 219 -20.98 -15.79 5.09
C ALA A 219 -22.46 -16.20 5.07
N ASN A 220 -23.35 -15.25 5.32
CA ASN A 220 -24.80 -15.51 5.31
C ASN A 220 -25.29 -15.87 3.90
N THR A 221 -24.75 -15.26 2.86
CA THR A 221 -25.13 -15.54 1.48
C THR A 221 -24.69 -16.96 1.06
N ILE A 222 -23.48 -17.39 1.46
CA ILE A 222 -23.00 -18.78 1.24
C ILE A 222 -23.91 -19.76 1.98
N ALA A 223 -24.21 -19.51 3.26
CA ALA A 223 -25.06 -20.39 4.06
C ALA A 223 -26.48 -20.55 3.49
N ALA A 224 -27.02 -19.51 2.84
CA ALA A 224 -28.35 -19.53 2.24
C ALA A 224 -28.42 -20.14 0.83
N ASN A 225 -27.32 -20.13 0.07
CA ASN A 225 -27.32 -20.50 -1.37
C ASN A 225 -26.39 -21.67 -1.72
N GLY A 226 -25.62 -22.18 -0.76
CA GLY A 226 -24.63 -23.24 -0.98
C GLY A 226 -23.26 -22.68 -1.35
N ASP A 227 -22.30 -23.60 -1.51
CA ASP A 227 -20.87 -23.29 -1.70
C ASP A 227 -20.27 -23.95 -2.96
N ASP A 228 -21.11 -24.30 -3.94
CA ASP A 228 -20.64 -24.75 -5.24
C ASP A 228 -19.77 -23.68 -5.95
N GLU A 229 -18.92 -24.09 -6.88
CA GLU A 229 -17.92 -23.21 -7.50
C GLU A 229 -18.55 -21.96 -8.13
N GLN A 230 -19.68 -22.09 -8.82
CA GLN A 230 -20.34 -20.95 -9.46
C GLN A 230 -20.96 -20.00 -8.43
N THR A 231 -21.62 -20.53 -7.40
CA THR A 231 -22.19 -19.71 -6.31
C THR A 231 -21.09 -18.94 -5.57
N ARG A 232 -19.96 -19.58 -5.31
CA ARG A 232 -18.77 -18.90 -4.70
C ARG A 232 -18.22 -17.80 -5.61
N ALA A 233 -18.13 -18.04 -6.92
CA ALA A 233 -17.67 -17.05 -7.88
C ALA A 233 -18.62 -15.83 -7.95
N ASP A 234 -19.93 -16.08 -7.95
CA ASP A 234 -20.95 -15.01 -7.99
C ASP A 234 -20.98 -14.19 -6.70
N ILE A 235 -20.75 -14.83 -5.54
CA ILE A 235 -20.60 -14.13 -4.25
C ILE A 235 -19.31 -13.31 -4.22
N ALA A 236 -18.20 -13.86 -4.71
CA ALA A 236 -16.93 -13.14 -4.82
C ALA A 236 -17.07 -11.90 -5.72
N ARG A 237 -17.78 -12.02 -6.84
CA ARG A 237 -18.08 -10.90 -7.73
C ARG A 237 -18.92 -9.83 -7.04
N ALA A 238 -20.00 -10.20 -6.38
CA ALA A 238 -20.87 -9.26 -5.67
C ALA A 238 -20.15 -8.56 -4.50
N PHE A 239 -19.25 -9.26 -3.81
CA PHE A 239 -18.38 -8.70 -2.79
C PHE A 239 -17.42 -7.67 -3.39
N GLU A 240 -16.68 -8.04 -4.45
CA GLU A 240 -15.73 -7.15 -5.11
C GLU A 240 -16.44 -5.90 -5.66
N ASP A 241 -17.58 -6.07 -6.33
CA ASP A 241 -18.41 -4.96 -6.81
C ASP A 241 -18.79 -4.00 -5.67
N ALA A 242 -19.17 -4.54 -4.50
CA ALA A 242 -19.56 -3.71 -3.35
C ALA A 242 -18.38 -2.89 -2.80
N VAL A 243 -17.19 -3.48 -2.70
CA VAL A 243 -15.99 -2.77 -2.24
C VAL A 243 -15.59 -1.70 -3.25
N VAL A 244 -15.51 -2.07 -4.53
CA VAL A 244 -15.09 -1.17 -5.61
C VAL A 244 -16.04 0.01 -5.77
N ASP A 245 -17.35 -0.24 -5.77
CA ASP A 245 -18.37 0.82 -5.83
C ASP A 245 -18.26 1.78 -4.63
N THR A 246 -18.09 1.23 -3.42
CA THR A 246 -17.93 2.04 -2.20
C THR A 246 -16.73 2.98 -2.33
N LEU A 247 -15.56 2.45 -2.74
CA LEU A 247 -14.36 3.24 -2.96
C LEU A 247 -14.55 4.32 -4.04
N ALA A 248 -15.15 3.95 -5.18
CA ALA A 248 -15.40 4.88 -6.29
C ALA A 248 -16.37 6.01 -5.90
N ILE A 249 -17.45 5.70 -5.15
CA ILE A 249 -18.40 6.70 -4.63
C ILE A 249 -17.67 7.68 -3.70
N LYS A 250 -16.83 7.18 -2.79
CA LYS A 250 -16.09 8.02 -1.85
C LYS A 250 -15.00 8.86 -2.55
N CYS A 251 -14.30 8.31 -3.54
CA CYS A 251 -13.39 9.10 -4.39
C CYS A 251 -14.11 10.23 -5.13
N ARG A 252 -15.28 9.94 -5.74
CA ARG A 252 -16.10 10.98 -6.40
C ARG A 252 -16.48 12.09 -5.45
N ARG A 253 -16.86 11.79 -4.22
CA ARG A 253 -17.21 12.78 -3.19
C ARG A 253 -16.00 13.62 -2.81
N ALA A 254 -14.86 12.98 -2.52
CA ALA A 254 -13.63 13.66 -2.14
C ALA A 254 -13.15 14.63 -3.23
N LEU A 255 -13.16 14.21 -4.49
CA LEU A 255 -12.83 15.06 -5.62
C LEU A 255 -13.78 16.27 -5.74
N LYS A 256 -15.08 16.05 -5.51
CA LYS A 256 -16.09 17.11 -5.53
C LYS A 256 -15.92 18.10 -4.38
N GLU A 257 -15.67 17.61 -3.16
CA GLU A 257 -15.50 18.43 -1.95
C GLU A 257 -14.21 19.27 -2.01
N THR A 258 -13.14 18.70 -2.57
CA THR A 258 -11.85 19.39 -2.71
C THR A 258 -11.74 20.28 -3.94
N GLY A 259 -12.61 20.08 -4.94
CA GLY A 259 -12.53 20.76 -6.24
C GLY A 259 -11.34 20.28 -7.10
N LEU A 260 -10.70 19.18 -6.74
CA LEU A 260 -9.55 18.63 -7.44
C LEU A 260 -9.99 17.65 -8.54
N ASN A 261 -9.16 17.51 -9.59
CA ASN A 261 -9.40 16.62 -10.72
C ASN A 261 -8.27 15.60 -10.95
N ARG A 262 -7.37 15.44 -9.98
CA ARG A 262 -6.32 14.42 -9.99
C ARG A 262 -6.56 13.44 -8.85
N LEU A 263 -6.55 12.15 -9.18
CA LEU A 263 -6.68 11.04 -8.24
C LEU A 263 -5.42 10.19 -8.28
N VAL A 264 -4.77 10.03 -7.16
CA VAL A 264 -3.69 9.06 -6.97
C VAL A 264 -4.26 7.83 -6.28
N VAL A 265 -3.91 6.62 -6.71
CA VAL A 265 -4.34 5.38 -6.06
C VAL A 265 -3.12 4.53 -5.75
N ALA A 266 -2.92 4.23 -4.46
CA ALA A 266 -1.74 3.53 -3.97
C ALA A 266 -2.10 2.47 -2.91
N GLY A 267 -1.13 1.62 -2.57
CA GLY A 267 -1.31 0.46 -1.71
C GLY A 267 -1.68 -0.81 -2.49
N GLY A 268 -1.54 -1.99 -1.87
CA GLY A 268 -1.68 -3.28 -2.55
C GLY A 268 -3.01 -3.51 -3.28
N VAL A 269 -4.13 -3.00 -2.75
CA VAL A 269 -5.46 -3.11 -3.40
C VAL A 269 -5.53 -2.26 -4.68
N SER A 270 -4.66 -1.27 -4.86
CA SER A 270 -4.57 -0.50 -6.11
C SER A 270 -4.19 -1.33 -7.34
N ALA A 271 -3.69 -2.55 -7.13
CA ALA A 271 -3.43 -3.52 -8.21
C ALA A 271 -4.70 -4.22 -8.71
N ASN A 272 -5.83 -4.10 -8.01
CA ASN A 272 -7.10 -4.72 -8.39
C ASN A 272 -7.59 -4.15 -9.72
N ARG A 273 -7.80 -5.02 -10.72
CA ARG A 273 -8.16 -4.62 -12.09
C ARG A 273 -9.54 -3.98 -12.17
N HIS A 274 -10.51 -4.50 -11.41
CA HIS A 274 -11.87 -3.96 -11.40
C HIS A 274 -11.91 -2.56 -10.80
N LEU A 275 -11.20 -2.35 -9.69
CA LEU A 275 -11.04 -1.01 -9.10
C LEU A 275 -10.40 -0.01 -10.08
N ARG A 276 -9.33 -0.42 -10.78
CA ARG A 276 -8.67 0.43 -11.78
C ARG A 276 -9.62 0.82 -12.92
N ALA A 277 -10.38 -0.13 -13.45
CA ALA A 277 -11.35 0.14 -14.51
C ALA A 277 -12.44 1.13 -14.05
N GLN A 278 -13.04 0.88 -12.89
CA GLN A 278 -14.07 1.74 -12.31
C GLN A 278 -13.58 3.16 -12.02
N LEU A 279 -12.35 3.31 -11.50
CA LEU A 279 -11.78 4.63 -11.23
C LEU A 279 -11.35 5.35 -12.52
N ALA A 280 -10.92 4.63 -13.56
CA ALA A 280 -10.64 5.22 -14.86
C ALA A 280 -11.92 5.82 -15.48
N GLU A 281 -13.02 5.06 -15.51
CA GLU A 281 -14.34 5.53 -15.96
C GLU A 281 -14.83 6.74 -15.14
N LEU A 282 -14.67 6.68 -13.81
CA LEU A 282 -14.99 7.79 -12.93
C LEU A 282 -14.23 9.06 -13.34
N MET A 283 -12.90 8.97 -13.48
CA MET A 283 -12.07 10.12 -13.79
C MET A 283 -12.31 10.67 -15.20
N GLU A 284 -12.58 9.81 -16.18
CA GLU A 284 -13.03 10.23 -17.51
C GLU A 284 -14.33 11.05 -17.42
N SER A 285 -15.32 10.56 -16.65
CA SER A 285 -16.59 11.27 -16.43
C SER A 285 -16.44 12.64 -15.77
N LEU A 286 -15.39 12.82 -14.96
CA LEU A 286 -15.06 14.07 -14.28
C LEU A 286 -14.06 14.94 -15.04
N LYS A 287 -13.62 14.52 -16.23
CA LYS A 287 -12.54 15.14 -17.02
C LYS A 287 -11.28 15.35 -16.19
N GLY A 288 -10.95 14.36 -15.36
CA GLY A 288 -9.78 14.33 -14.51
C GLY A 288 -8.79 13.24 -14.94
N GLU A 289 -7.73 13.08 -14.16
CA GLU A 289 -6.69 12.09 -14.38
C GLU A 289 -6.52 11.19 -13.15
N VAL A 290 -6.24 9.90 -13.40
CA VAL A 290 -5.89 8.95 -12.35
C VAL A 290 -4.47 8.44 -12.54
N PHE A 291 -3.74 8.34 -11.43
CA PHE A 291 -2.34 7.92 -11.38
C PHE A 291 -2.18 6.71 -10.47
N TYR A 292 -1.40 5.74 -10.93
CA TYR A 292 -1.08 4.53 -10.20
C TYR A 292 0.44 4.32 -10.24
N PRO A 293 1.05 3.79 -9.17
CA PRO A 293 2.38 3.23 -9.32
C PRO A 293 2.31 1.97 -10.18
N ARG A 294 3.40 1.61 -10.85
CA ARG A 294 3.51 0.30 -11.49
C ARG A 294 3.35 -0.81 -10.46
N THR A 295 2.95 -2.01 -10.91
CA THR A 295 2.51 -3.10 -10.02
C THR A 295 3.56 -3.45 -8.96
N GLU A 296 4.84 -3.38 -9.29
CA GLU A 296 5.95 -3.68 -8.36
C GLU A 296 6.09 -2.67 -7.21
N TYR A 297 5.52 -1.46 -7.33
CA TYR A 297 5.53 -0.42 -6.30
C TYR A 297 4.17 -0.21 -5.62
N CYS A 298 3.17 -1.05 -5.94
CA CYS A 298 1.86 -1.00 -5.27
C CYS A 298 1.91 -1.53 -3.84
N THR A 299 2.76 -2.56 -3.58
CA THR A 299 2.97 -3.16 -2.26
C THR A 299 4.15 -2.50 -1.55
N ASP A 300 4.41 -2.92 -0.31
CA ASP A 300 5.53 -2.43 0.50
C ASP A 300 6.86 -2.64 -0.23
N ASN A 301 7.66 -1.59 -0.33
CA ASN A 301 8.92 -1.63 -1.07
C ASN A 301 9.91 -0.54 -0.62
N GLY A 302 11.21 -0.76 -0.88
CA GLY A 302 12.27 0.17 -0.50
C GLY A 302 12.30 1.45 -1.34
N ALA A 303 11.80 1.41 -2.59
CA ALA A 303 11.88 2.56 -3.50
C ALA A 303 10.99 3.72 -3.04
N MET A 304 9.78 3.44 -2.53
CA MET A 304 8.88 4.46 -1.99
C MET A 304 9.49 5.16 -0.77
N ILE A 305 10.22 4.41 0.07
CA ILE A 305 10.89 4.96 1.25
C ILE A 305 12.15 5.75 0.85
N ALA A 306 12.92 5.25 -0.11
CA ALA A 306 14.08 5.99 -0.64
C ALA A 306 13.66 7.32 -1.26
N TYR A 307 12.57 7.35 -2.04
CA TYR A 307 12.04 8.56 -2.65
C TYR A 307 11.55 9.57 -1.61
N ALA A 308 10.68 9.13 -0.69
CA ALA A 308 10.17 10.00 0.37
C ALA A 308 11.32 10.55 1.23
N GLY A 309 12.29 9.70 1.58
CA GLY A 309 13.49 10.10 2.31
C GLY A 309 14.34 11.10 1.54
N MET A 310 14.50 10.93 0.22
CA MET A 310 15.17 11.91 -0.64
C MET A 310 14.51 13.28 -0.59
N GLN A 311 13.20 13.34 -0.66
CA GLN A 311 12.46 14.61 -0.60
C GLN A 311 12.62 15.29 0.77
N ARG A 312 12.56 14.51 1.85
CA ARG A 312 12.78 15.02 3.20
C ARG A 312 14.22 15.53 3.37
N LEU A 313 15.20 14.78 2.88
CA LEU A 313 16.61 15.20 2.94
C LEU A 313 16.85 16.50 2.17
N LYS A 314 16.24 16.65 0.98
CA LYS A 314 16.29 17.92 0.20
C LYS A 314 15.65 19.10 0.96
N ALA A 315 14.62 18.84 1.73
CA ALA A 315 13.97 19.83 2.59
C ALA A 315 14.73 20.11 3.91
N GLY A 316 15.86 19.44 4.16
CA GLY A 316 16.60 19.55 5.40
C GLY A 316 15.92 18.90 6.61
N VAL A 317 14.98 17.99 6.37
CA VAL A 317 14.22 17.28 7.42
C VAL A 317 14.85 15.90 7.63
N PHE A 318 15.63 15.76 8.68
CA PHE A 318 16.22 14.51 9.12
C PHE A 318 16.41 14.50 10.63
N GLU A 319 16.50 13.32 11.21
CA GLU A 319 16.62 13.18 12.65
C GLU A 319 18.08 13.26 13.12
N PRO A 320 18.35 13.87 14.29
CA PRO A 320 19.66 13.78 14.90
C PRO A 320 19.97 12.33 15.27
N LEU A 321 21.21 11.90 15.04
CA LEU A 321 21.73 10.60 15.48
C LEU A 321 22.00 10.65 16.99
N VAL A 322 20.96 10.73 17.81
CA VAL A 322 21.05 10.64 19.26
C VAL A 322 20.79 9.18 19.65
N VAL A 323 21.67 8.59 20.45
CA VAL A 323 21.53 7.26 21.03
C VAL A 323 20.59 7.35 22.24
#